data_d493fc56e82699131739fb986ac5c369
#
_entry.id   d493fc56e82699131739fb986ac5c369
#
_cell.length_a   1.000
_cell.length_b   1.000
_cell.length_c   1.000
_cell.angle_alpha   90.00
_cell.angle_beta   90.00
_cell.angle_gamma   90.00
#
_symmetry.space_group_name_H-M   'P 1'
#
loop_
_entity.id
_entity.type
_entity.pdbx_description
1 polymer ?
#
loop_
_entity_poly.entity_id
_entity_poly.type
_entity_poly.pdbx_seq_one_letter_code
_entity_poly.pdbx_strand_id
1 'polypeptide(L)'
;MQPRRVDLALASFLLILSPACGKKSEAPPAAPPEVLVVPVVQQDVPITREWIGTLEGSVDAEIRPKVQGYLLRRVYEEGTFVHKGQVLFEIDSRQFAAARDQSAGVVGRAEAHLAKTKQDVERYTPLAAQKAISQQELDNAISARDEAIAALAAAKAAAEQDQLNLAWTQVSSPVDGIAGVAQAQVGDLVDGQKVLTSVSTVDPIRVRFSISEQEYLSAADRLNAKATEGKASLPLDLVLADGSVFPQKGRAVALNRQVDVKTGTISVLGEFPNPGNVLRPGLYAKVRAVVSERKGALLVPQRAVSELQGAFSVGVVKSDGTAEIRAVTAGPRFGKLWVIDKGLEPGDQVVIEGIQFVRNGAQVSAKPAPADDAAVAPAAS
;
A
#
# COMPACT_ATOMS: atom_id res chain seq x y z
N MET A 1 82.46 -3.59 37.56
CA MET A 1 83.23 -4.65 38.15
C MET A 1 83.42 -5.74 37.14
N GLN A 2 84.68 -6.01 36.80
CA GLN A 2 85.21 -6.83 35.72
C GLN A 2 85.02 -8.35 35.93
N PRO A 3 85.59 -9.15 35.09
CA PRO A 3 85.05 -10.15 34.15
C PRO A 3 85.53 -11.56 34.50
N ARG A 4 85.13 -12.56 33.79
CA ARG A 4 85.94 -13.79 33.68
C ARG A 4 85.79 -14.44 32.30
N ARG A 5 86.86 -14.48 31.57
CA ARG A 5 87.26 -15.31 30.45
C ARG A 5 87.53 -16.75 30.92
N VAL A 6 87.34 -17.72 30.05
CA VAL A 6 88.17 -18.96 29.90
C VAL A 6 87.76 -19.58 28.55
N ASP A 7 88.55 -19.46 27.51
CA ASP A 7 89.49 -20.35 26.84
C ASP A 7 88.95 -21.70 26.36
N LEU A 8 88.87 -21.84 25.03
CA LEU A 8 89.81 -22.56 24.12
C LEU A 8 89.81 -24.09 24.28
N ALA A 9 89.28 -24.80 23.30
CA ALA A 9 89.87 -26.06 22.85
C ALA A 9 89.48 -26.39 21.39
N LEU A 10 90.47 -26.35 20.54
CA LEU A 10 90.57 -26.75 19.15
C LEU A 10 90.51 -28.26 19.07
N ALA A 11 89.66 -28.85 18.29
CA ALA A 11 89.80 -30.29 17.83
C ALA A 11 89.39 -30.32 16.37
N SER A 12 90.42 -30.42 15.53
CA SER A 12 90.34 -30.78 14.12
C SER A 12 89.83 -32.20 13.98
N PHE A 13 88.75 -32.42 13.20
CA PHE A 13 88.40 -33.74 12.71
C PHE A 13 88.10 -33.68 11.21
N LEU A 14 89.05 -34.24 10.50
CA LEU A 14 89.09 -34.50 9.04
C LEU A 14 88.06 -35.57 8.70
N LEU A 15 87.03 -35.33 7.88
CA LEU A 15 86.16 -36.39 7.39
C LEU A 15 85.83 -36.22 5.91
N ILE A 16 86.37 -36.99 5.17
CA ILE A 16 86.05 -37.72 3.92
C ILE A 16 84.78 -37.30 3.21
N LEU A 17 84.94 -36.67 2.01
CA LEU A 17 83.91 -36.48 1.00
C LEU A 17 83.57 -37.82 0.35
N SER A 18 82.33 -38.28 0.50
CA SER A 18 81.70 -39.25 -0.35
C SER A 18 80.62 -38.58 -1.22
N PRO A 19 80.67 -38.69 -2.56
CA PRO A 19 79.57 -38.20 -3.41
C PRO A 19 78.42 -39.18 -3.42
N ALA A 20 77.34 -38.96 -2.66
CA ALA A 20 76.14 -39.72 -2.81
C ALA A 20 75.29 -39.05 -3.92
N CYS A 21 75.29 -39.65 -5.10
CA CYS A 21 74.32 -39.39 -6.16
C CYS A 21 72.94 -39.86 -5.70
N GLY A 22 72.18 -38.99 -5.03
CA GLY A 22 70.73 -39.17 -4.73
C GLY A 22 69.96 -38.90 -5.99
N LYS A 23 69.36 -39.90 -6.59
CA LYS A 23 68.26 -39.76 -7.57
C LYS A 23 67.15 -38.91 -6.91
N LYS A 24 66.86 -37.73 -7.50
CA LYS A 24 65.69 -36.92 -7.16
C LYS A 24 64.44 -37.75 -7.45
N SER A 25 63.84 -38.35 -6.43
CA SER A 25 62.52 -38.96 -6.54
C SER A 25 61.59 -37.90 -6.94
N GLU A 26 61.10 -37.89 -8.17
CA GLU A 26 59.97 -37.11 -8.60
C GLU A 26 58.78 -37.55 -7.74
N ALA A 27 58.33 -36.66 -6.84
CA ALA A 27 57.10 -36.90 -6.10
C ALA A 27 55.95 -37.09 -7.12
N PRO A 28 55.07 -38.09 -6.91
CA PRO A 28 53.95 -38.30 -7.81
C PRO A 28 53.17 -36.99 -7.94
N PRO A 29 52.68 -36.64 -9.15
CA PRO A 29 51.90 -35.42 -9.35
C PRO A 29 50.79 -35.37 -8.32
N ALA A 30 50.76 -34.28 -7.52
CA ALA A 30 49.74 -34.07 -6.52
C ALA A 30 48.36 -34.17 -7.22
N ALA A 31 47.46 -34.98 -6.67
CA ALA A 31 46.13 -35.11 -7.22
C ALA A 31 45.48 -33.71 -7.35
N PRO A 32 44.78 -33.41 -8.44
CA PRO A 32 44.14 -32.13 -8.63
C PRO A 32 43.25 -31.80 -7.43
N PRO A 33 43.33 -30.57 -6.89
CA PRO A 33 42.50 -30.18 -5.75
C PRO A 33 41.01 -30.28 -6.08
N GLU A 34 40.25 -30.82 -5.13
CA GLU A 34 38.80 -30.96 -5.28
C GLU A 34 38.10 -29.62 -5.11
N VAL A 35 37.15 -29.33 -6.01
CA VAL A 35 36.27 -28.13 -5.95
C VAL A 35 34.84 -28.57 -6.13
N LEU A 36 33.92 -27.90 -5.39
CA LEU A 36 32.48 -28.12 -5.59
C LEU A 36 31.95 -27.16 -6.63
N VAL A 37 31.21 -27.71 -7.60
CA VAL A 37 30.67 -26.94 -8.73
C VAL A 37 29.16 -27.07 -8.81
N VAL A 38 28.53 -26.03 -9.37
CA VAL A 38 27.10 -25.96 -9.68
C VAL A 38 26.93 -25.44 -11.10
N PRO A 39 26.03 -26.03 -11.91
CA PRO A 39 25.75 -25.52 -13.25
C PRO A 39 25.04 -24.17 -13.17
N VAL A 40 25.40 -23.27 -14.09
CA VAL A 40 24.68 -22.03 -14.32
C VAL A 40 23.29 -22.34 -14.86
N VAL A 41 22.25 -21.89 -14.17
CA VAL A 41 20.86 -22.12 -14.56
C VAL A 41 20.31 -20.89 -15.27
N GLN A 42 19.64 -21.12 -16.39
CA GLN A 42 18.92 -20.08 -17.10
C GLN A 42 17.45 -20.14 -16.73
N GLN A 43 16.92 -19.05 -16.15
CA GLN A 43 15.53 -18.95 -15.71
C GLN A 43 15.01 -17.54 -15.84
N ASP A 44 13.69 -17.41 -16.06
CA ASP A 44 13.01 -16.12 -15.99
C ASP A 44 12.90 -15.64 -14.55
N VAL A 45 13.36 -14.42 -14.28
CA VAL A 45 13.42 -13.84 -12.95
C VAL A 45 12.52 -12.64 -12.83
N PRO A 46 11.50 -12.65 -11.93
CA PRO A 46 10.70 -11.47 -11.66
C PRO A 46 11.52 -10.42 -10.92
N ILE A 47 11.51 -9.20 -11.44
CA ILE A 47 12.12 -8.04 -10.76
C ILE A 47 11.06 -7.42 -9.88
N THR A 48 11.21 -7.60 -8.56
CA THR A 48 10.35 -7.00 -7.56
C THR A 48 10.89 -5.65 -7.10
N ARG A 49 9.98 -4.75 -6.77
CA ARG A 49 10.26 -3.47 -6.11
C ARG A 49 9.41 -3.37 -4.85
N GLU A 50 9.96 -2.70 -3.86
CA GLU A 50 9.28 -2.41 -2.59
C GLU A 50 9.23 -0.90 -2.37
N TRP A 51 8.07 -0.41 -1.96
CA TRP A 51 7.84 0.98 -1.59
C TRP A 51 7.19 1.04 -0.22
N ILE A 52 7.57 2.02 0.58
CA ILE A 52 6.91 2.27 1.85
C ILE A 52 5.61 3.01 1.58
N GLY A 53 4.53 2.53 2.17
CA GLY A 53 3.21 3.13 2.07
C GLY A 53 2.53 3.27 3.43
N THR A 54 1.54 4.15 3.48
CA THR A 54 0.66 4.34 4.64
C THR A 54 -0.72 3.84 4.29
N LEU A 55 -1.30 3.06 5.18
CA LEU A 55 -2.67 2.58 5.05
C LEU A 55 -3.66 3.68 5.40
N GLU A 56 -4.71 3.80 4.62
CA GLU A 56 -5.83 4.74 4.82
C GLU A 56 -7.15 4.03 4.56
N GLY A 57 -8.23 4.53 5.16
CA GLY A 57 -9.57 4.04 4.83
C GLY A 57 -9.89 4.28 3.35
N SER A 58 -10.71 3.42 2.76
CA SER A 58 -11.24 3.71 1.42
C SER A 58 -12.09 4.98 1.41
N VAL A 59 -12.77 5.24 2.54
CA VAL A 59 -13.42 6.49 2.88
C VAL A 59 -13.14 6.78 4.34
N ASP A 60 -12.66 7.98 4.65
CA ASP A 60 -12.50 8.50 6.00
C ASP A 60 -13.46 9.68 6.18
N ALA A 61 -14.55 9.48 6.92
CA ALA A 61 -15.57 10.47 7.16
C ALA A 61 -15.41 11.08 8.55
N GLU A 62 -15.14 12.38 8.61
CA GLU A 62 -15.25 13.14 9.85
C GLU A 62 -16.72 13.41 10.18
N ILE A 63 -17.13 13.02 11.36
CA ILE A 63 -18.51 13.19 11.84
C ILE A 63 -18.60 14.52 12.59
N ARG A 64 -19.33 15.46 12.00
CA ARG A 64 -19.56 16.80 12.55
C ARG A 64 -21.06 17.05 12.68
N PRO A 65 -21.54 17.75 13.74
CA PRO A 65 -22.94 18.09 13.85
C PRO A 65 -23.32 19.16 12.82
N LYS A 66 -24.57 19.14 12.37
CA LYS A 66 -25.12 20.16 11.46
C LYS A 66 -25.87 21.25 12.22
N VAL A 67 -26.17 21.05 13.50
CA VAL A 67 -26.84 21.97 14.38
C VAL A 67 -26.03 22.16 15.65
N GLN A 68 -26.15 23.33 16.27
CA GLN A 68 -25.49 23.64 17.55
C GLN A 68 -26.38 23.19 18.70
N GLY A 69 -25.79 22.57 19.73
CA GLY A 69 -26.50 22.17 20.94
C GLY A 69 -25.60 21.38 21.90
N TYR A 70 -26.14 21.01 23.04
CA TYR A 70 -25.43 20.18 24.02
C TYR A 70 -25.49 18.71 23.65
N LEU A 71 -24.36 18.02 23.73
CA LEU A 71 -24.28 16.60 23.50
C LEU A 71 -24.89 15.85 24.68
N LEU A 72 -25.99 15.11 24.47
CA LEU A 72 -26.69 14.40 25.55
C LEU A 72 -26.11 13.01 25.76
N ARG A 73 -25.80 12.28 24.68
CA ARG A 73 -25.25 10.93 24.80
C ARG A 73 -24.53 10.49 23.52
N ARG A 74 -23.61 9.54 23.74
CA ARG A 74 -22.99 8.74 22.68
C ARG A 74 -23.70 7.39 22.64
N VAL A 75 -24.11 6.94 21.46
CA VAL A 75 -24.93 5.74 21.25
C VAL A 75 -24.14 4.56 20.72
N TYR A 76 -22.92 4.79 20.22
CA TYR A 76 -22.04 3.77 19.67
C TYR A 76 -20.90 3.42 20.65
N GLU A 77 -20.28 2.24 20.44
CA GLU A 77 -19.03 1.84 21.11
C GLU A 77 -17.82 2.20 20.22
N GLU A 78 -16.82 2.82 20.83
CA GLU A 78 -15.59 3.26 20.14
C GLU A 78 -14.80 2.07 19.61
N GLY A 79 -14.30 2.18 18.40
CA GLY A 79 -13.54 1.09 17.74
C GLY A 79 -14.40 -0.02 17.17
N THR A 80 -15.73 0.05 17.26
CA THR A 80 -16.64 -0.95 16.69
C THR A 80 -17.10 -0.59 15.30
N PHE A 81 -17.61 -1.58 14.58
CA PHE A 81 -18.21 -1.38 13.27
C PHE A 81 -19.59 -0.73 13.42
N VAL A 82 -19.85 0.28 12.58
CA VAL A 82 -21.11 1.00 12.50
C VAL A 82 -21.63 1.00 11.07
N HIS A 83 -22.96 0.99 10.96
CA HIS A 83 -23.62 1.03 9.65
C HIS A 83 -23.96 2.46 9.20
N LYS A 84 -24.00 2.66 7.90
CA LYS A 84 -24.53 3.91 7.32
C LYS A 84 -25.94 4.19 7.85
N GLY A 85 -26.15 5.42 8.33
CA GLY A 85 -27.42 5.86 8.95
C GLY A 85 -27.55 5.50 10.43
N GLN A 86 -26.66 4.72 11.01
CA GLN A 86 -26.66 4.43 12.44
C GLN A 86 -26.38 5.70 13.24
N VAL A 87 -27.21 5.98 14.25
CA VAL A 87 -27.03 7.13 15.13
C VAL A 87 -25.81 6.90 16.02
N LEU A 88 -24.91 7.86 16.03
CA LEU A 88 -23.68 7.84 16.83
C LEU A 88 -23.78 8.74 18.05
N PHE A 89 -24.39 9.93 17.88
CA PHE A 89 -24.54 10.91 18.95
C PHE A 89 -25.93 11.52 18.93
N GLU A 90 -26.38 11.94 20.09
CA GLU A 90 -27.64 12.69 20.26
C GLU A 90 -27.36 14.04 20.89
N ILE A 91 -27.84 15.09 20.22
CA ILE A 91 -27.82 16.50 20.67
C ILE A 91 -29.17 16.82 21.29
N ASP A 92 -29.22 17.76 22.23
CA ASP A 92 -30.46 18.21 22.84
C ASP A 92 -31.45 18.71 21.80
N SER A 93 -32.52 17.95 21.61
CA SER A 93 -33.52 18.17 20.55
C SER A 93 -34.69 19.07 21.00
N ARG A 94 -34.78 19.40 22.31
CA ARG A 94 -35.97 20.06 22.87
C ARG A 94 -36.32 21.38 22.20
N GLN A 95 -35.33 22.23 21.93
CA GLN A 95 -35.56 23.52 21.22
C GLN A 95 -35.97 23.28 19.77
N PHE A 96 -35.43 22.30 19.08
CA PHE A 96 -35.74 21.96 17.70
C PHE A 96 -37.13 21.34 17.58
N ALA A 97 -37.52 20.49 18.53
CA ALA A 97 -38.88 19.97 18.61
C ALA A 97 -39.92 21.06 18.80
N ALA A 98 -39.66 22.01 19.71
CA ALA A 98 -40.55 23.17 19.91
C ALA A 98 -40.66 24.04 18.64
N ALA A 99 -39.56 24.30 17.92
CA ALA A 99 -39.58 25.04 16.67
C ALA A 99 -40.39 24.32 15.57
N ARG A 100 -40.20 23.00 15.41
CA ARG A 100 -40.96 22.15 14.49
C ARG A 100 -42.48 22.20 14.81
N ASP A 101 -42.87 22.13 16.10
CA ASP A 101 -44.28 22.20 16.50
C ASP A 101 -44.87 23.59 16.24
N GLN A 102 -44.11 24.65 16.44
CA GLN A 102 -44.50 26.01 16.13
C GLN A 102 -44.73 26.19 14.63
N SER A 103 -43.80 25.76 13.78
CA SER A 103 -43.95 25.86 12.31
C SER A 103 -45.07 24.99 11.77
N ALA A 104 -45.32 23.81 12.36
CA ALA A 104 -46.49 23.00 12.04
C ALA A 104 -47.81 23.75 12.32
N GLY A 105 -47.87 24.51 13.42
CA GLY A 105 -49.02 25.38 13.72
C GLY A 105 -49.21 26.50 12.70
N VAL A 106 -48.11 27.03 12.14
CA VAL A 106 -48.16 28.05 11.06
C VAL A 106 -48.72 27.44 9.78
N VAL A 107 -48.30 26.23 9.42
CA VAL A 107 -48.83 25.48 8.27
C VAL A 107 -50.33 25.25 8.41
N GLY A 108 -50.78 24.79 9.59
CA GLY A 108 -52.21 24.59 9.85
C GLY A 108 -53.08 25.86 9.68
N ARG A 109 -52.56 27.01 10.14
CA ARG A 109 -53.23 28.31 9.92
C ARG A 109 -53.30 28.68 8.43
N ALA A 110 -52.21 28.49 7.68
CA ALA A 110 -52.16 28.78 6.26
C ALA A 110 -53.09 27.84 5.44
N GLU A 111 -53.19 26.57 5.83
CA GLU A 111 -54.12 25.61 5.24
C GLU A 111 -55.60 26.02 5.47
N ALA A 112 -55.95 26.43 6.70
CA ALA A 112 -57.30 26.91 7.01
C ALA A 112 -57.62 28.18 6.23
N HIS A 113 -56.66 29.11 6.09
CA HIS A 113 -56.84 30.30 5.28
C HIS A 113 -57.05 30.02 3.80
N LEU A 114 -56.23 29.09 3.23
CA LEU A 114 -56.41 28.65 1.85
C LEU A 114 -57.77 27.96 1.64
N ALA A 115 -58.20 27.12 2.58
CA ALA A 115 -59.50 26.47 2.52
C ALA A 115 -60.65 27.50 2.44
N LYS A 116 -60.59 28.56 3.30
CA LYS A 116 -61.54 29.67 3.29
C LYS A 116 -61.56 30.37 1.93
N THR A 117 -60.41 30.81 1.42
CA THR A 117 -60.31 31.55 0.16
C THR A 117 -60.74 30.74 -1.05
N LYS A 118 -60.47 29.41 -1.06
CA LYS A 118 -61.01 28.51 -2.07
C LYS A 118 -62.53 28.46 -2.05
N GLN A 119 -63.16 28.33 -0.87
CA GLN A 119 -64.59 28.32 -0.73
C GLN A 119 -65.23 29.66 -1.21
N ASP A 120 -64.56 30.79 -0.95
CA ASP A 120 -65.02 32.10 -1.42
C ASP A 120 -64.99 32.16 -2.96
N VAL A 121 -63.93 31.66 -3.64
CA VAL A 121 -63.86 31.59 -5.10
C VAL A 121 -64.95 30.65 -5.67
N GLU A 122 -65.12 29.45 -5.06
CA GLU A 122 -66.15 28.49 -5.48
C GLU A 122 -67.55 29.10 -5.37
N ARG A 123 -67.85 29.90 -4.34
CA ARG A 123 -69.10 30.55 -4.13
C ARG A 123 -69.30 31.73 -5.09
N TYR A 124 -68.24 32.55 -5.31
CA TYR A 124 -68.37 33.80 -6.11
C TYR A 124 -68.38 33.52 -7.62
N THR A 125 -67.77 32.42 -8.08
CA THR A 125 -67.76 32.05 -9.50
C THR A 125 -69.16 31.98 -10.12
N PRO A 126 -70.15 31.21 -9.59
CA PRO A 126 -71.51 31.14 -10.15
C PRO A 126 -72.27 32.43 -9.98
N LEU A 127 -72.03 33.22 -8.88
CA LEU A 127 -72.69 34.50 -8.65
C LEU A 127 -72.26 35.58 -9.66
N ALA A 128 -71.00 35.64 -10.01
CA ALA A 128 -70.46 36.50 -11.06
C ALA A 128 -71.00 36.11 -12.45
N ALA A 129 -71.14 34.83 -12.76
CA ALA A 129 -71.74 34.37 -14.00
C ALA A 129 -73.25 34.80 -14.11
N GLN A 130 -73.98 34.87 -12.98
CA GLN A 130 -75.34 35.35 -12.88
C GLN A 130 -75.44 36.90 -12.76
N LYS A 131 -74.31 37.65 -12.78
CA LYS A 131 -74.20 39.08 -12.56
C LYS A 131 -74.76 39.55 -11.20
N ALA A 132 -74.73 38.63 -10.19
CA ALA A 132 -75.18 38.93 -8.84
C ALA A 132 -74.10 39.68 -8.00
N ILE A 133 -72.82 39.53 -8.45
CA ILE A 133 -71.65 40.25 -7.93
C ILE A 133 -70.83 40.86 -9.07
N SER A 134 -69.91 41.78 -8.76
CA SER A 134 -69.05 42.39 -9.76
C SER A 134 -67.92 41.42 -10.16
N GLN A 135 -67.39 41.53 -11.39
CA GLN A 135 -66.21 40.84 -11.81
C GLN A 135 -65.00 41.11 -10.93
N GLN A 136 -64.85 42.36 -10.46
CA GLN A 136 -63.82 42.82 -9.55
C GLN A 136 -63.83 42.04 -8.22
N GLU A 137 -65.01 41.70 -7.68
CA GLU A 137 -65.14 40.93 -6.44
C GLU A 137 -64.61 39.47 -6.65
N LEU A 138 -64.96 38.86 -7.82
CA LEU A 138 -64.41 37.53 -8.17
C LEU A 138 -62.90 37.57 -8.36
N ASP A 139 -62.37 38.59 -9.07
CA ASP A 139 -60.94 38.74 -9.32
C ASP A 139 -60.15 38.92 -8.01
N ASN A 140 -60.72 39.70 -7.05
CA ASN A 140 -60.17 39.86 -5.71
C ASN A 140 -60.14 38.54 -4.92
N ALA A 141 -61.20 37.71 -5.02
CA ALA A 141 -61.28 36.41 -4.36
C ALA A 141 -60.25 35.42 -4.98
N ILE A 142 -60.06 35.46 -6.30
CA ILE A 142 -59.04 34.67 -7.00
C ILE A 142 -57.66 35.10 -6.54
N SER A 143 -57.36 36.40 -6.50
CA SER A 143 -56.08 36.93 -6.04
C SER A 143 -55.80 36.53 -4.58
N ALA A 144 -56.81 36.62 -3.69
CA ALA A 144 -56.67 36.20 -2.29
C ALA A 144 -56.41 34.71 -2.14
N ARG A 145 -57.01 33.85 -3.00
CA ARG A 145 -56.72 32.42 -3.04
C ARG A 145 -55.25 32.16 -3.49
N ASP A 146 -54.81 32.89 -4.52
CA ASP A 146 -53.45 32.69 -5.07
C ASP A 146 -52.38 33.19 -4.05
N GLU A 147 -52.67 34.27 -3.32
CA GLU A 147 -51.85 34.71 -2.19
C GLU A 147 -51.81 33.67 -1.07
N ALA A 148 -52.97 33.07 -0.72
CA ALA A 148 -53.02 32.00 0.28
C ALA A 148 -52.28 30.72 -0.15
N ILE A 149 -52.27 30.40 -1.44
CA ILE A 149 -51.46 29.30 -1.98
C ILE A 149 -49.96 29.56 -1.79
N ALA A 150 -49.51 30.78 -2.13
CA ALA A 150 -48.10 31.16 -1.94
C ALA A 150 -47.71 31.19 -0.45
N ALA A 151 -48.58 31.69 0.42
CA ALA A 151 -48.36 31.71 1.87
C ALA A 151 -48.26 30.31 2.46
N LEU A 152 -49.10 29.35 2.01
CA LEU A 152 -49.00 27.95 2.43
C LEU A 152 -47.70 27.30 1.96
N ALA A 153 -47.27 27.55 0.73
CA ALA A 153 -46.01 27.04 0.21
C ALA A 153 -44.81 27.53 1.04
N ALA A 154 -44.79 28.83 1.40
CA ALA A 154 -43.76 29.41 2.27
C ALA A 154 -43.78 28.80 3.69
N ALA A 155 -44.97 28.60 4.27
CA ALA A 155 -45.13 27.98 5.59
C ALA A 155 -44.63 26.53 5.60
N LYS A 156 -44.92 25.74 4.54
CA LYS A 156 -44.44 24.36 4.39
C LYS A 156 -42.92 24.30 4.27
N ALA A 157 -42.31 25.20 3.49
CA ALA A 157 -40.87 25.25 3.35
C ALA A 157 -40.18 25.56 4.70
N ALA A 158 -40.73 26.46 5.51
CA ALA A 158 -40.21 26.77 6.84
C ALA A 158 -40.34 25.55 7.79
N ALA A 159 -41.48 24.86 7.76
CA ALA A 159 -41.70 23.66 8.57
C ALA A 159 -40.76 22.49 8.18
N GLU A 160 -40.47 22.33 6.91
CA GLU A 160 -39.48 21.36 6.42
C GLU A 160 -38.09 21.69 6.94
N GLN A 161 -37.68 22.96 6.96
CA GLN A 161 -36.39 23.38 7.51
C GLN A 161 -36.28 23.02 9.01
N ASP A 162 -37.34 23.30 9.80
CA ASP A 162 -37.33 22.97 11.23
C ASP A 162 -37.35 21.46 11.48
N GLN A 163 -38.03 20.69 10.61
CA GLN A 163 -38.02 19.24 10.64
C GLN A 163 -36.61 18.68 10.35
N LEU A 164 -35.89 19.26 9.40
CA LEU A 164 -34.49 18.89 9.09
C LEU A 164 -33.58 19.24 10.28
N ASN A 165 -33.72 20.40 10.89
CA ASN A 165 -32.94 20.82 12.05
C ASN A 165 -33.16 19.84 13.22
N LEU A 166 -34.39 19.41 13.46
CA LEU A 166 -34.69 18.38 14.45
C LEU A 166 -34.06 17.04 14.09
N ALA A 167 -34.14 16.60 12.85
CA ALA A 167 -33.50 15.35 12.40
C ALA A 167 -31.99 15.39 12.58
N TRP A 168 -31.34 16.53 12.38
CA TRP A 168 -29.88 16.68 12.53
C TRP A 168 -29.41 16.69 13.99
N THR A 169 -30.31 16.72 14.98
CA THR A 169 -29.93 16.46 16.39
C THR A 169 -29.50 15.00 16.61
N GLN A 170 -29.91 14.09 15.73
CA GLN A 170 -29.42 12.70 15.69
C GLN A 170 -28.27 12.62 14.67
N VAL A 171 -27.04 12.65 15.17
CA VAL A 171 -25.85 12.62 14.32
C VAL A 171 -25.56 11.16 13.96
N SER A 172 -25.70 10.82 12.69
CA SER A 172 -25.53 9.46 12.17
C SER A 172 -24.30 9.32 11.27
N SER A 173 -23.83 8.07 11.10
CA SER A 173 -22.76 7.76 10.16
C SER A 173 -23.19 7.90 8.71
N PRO A 174 -22.44 8.61 7.85
CA PRO A 174 -22.71 8.68 6.42
C PRO A 174 -22.25 7.44 5.64
N VAL A 175 -21.40 6.59 6.24
CA VAL A 175 -20.76 5.43 5.63
C VAL A 175 -20.77 4.22 6.56
N ASP A 176 -20.60 3.04 5.98
CA ASP A 176 -20.29 1.83 6.75
C ASP A 176 -18.79 1.84 7.09
N GLY A 177 -18.43 1.45 8.32
CA GLY A 177 -17.02 1.43 8.71
C GLY A 177 -16.79 1.32 10.21
N ILE A 178 -15.56 1.51 10.63
CA ILE A 178 -15.18 1.49 12.04
C ILE A 178 -15.20 2.92 12.59
N ALA A 179 -15.98 3.11 13.65
CA ALA A 179 -16.05 4.38 14.34
C ALA A 179 -14.85 4.54 15.29
N GLY A 180 -14.19 5.69 15.19
CA GLY A 180 -13.05 6.04 16.03
C GLY A 180 -13.46 6.45 17.46
N VAL A 181 -12.46 6.87 18.23
CA VAL A 181 -12.66 7.42 19.56
C VAL A 181 -13.37 8.77 19.48
N ALA A 182 -14.31 9.02 20.38
CA ALA A 182 -15.03 10.29 20.44
C ALA A 182 -14.07 11.43 20.87
N GLN A 183 -14.11 12.54 20.13
CA GLN A 183 -13.35 13.76 20.43
C GLN A 183 -14.20 14.77 21.22
N ALA A 184 -15.51 14.53 21.35
CA ALA A 184 -16.42 15.30 22.15
C ALA A 184 -17.01 14.45 23.26
N GLN A 185 -17.25 15.08 24.41
CA GLN A 185 -17.80 14.41 25.59
C GLN A 185 -19.26 14.81 25.82
N VAL A 186 -20.00 13.94 26.50
CA VAL A 186 -21.36 14.22 26.93
C VAL A 186 -21.36 15.47 27.84
N GLY A 187 -22.23 16.42 27.52
CA GLY A 187 -22.29 17.73 28.17
C GLY A 187 -21.55 18.84 27.43
N ASP A 188 -20.75 18.54 26.41
CA ASP A 188 -20.10 19.55 25.58
C ASP A 188 -21.14 20.30 24.73
N LEU A 189 -20.92 21.60 24.56
CA LEU A 189 -21.56 22.36 23.50
C LEU A 189 -20.84 22.08 22.18
N VAL A 190 -21.57 21.55 21.23
CA VAL A 190 -21.05 21.20 19.90
C VAL A 190 -21.68 22.02 18.80
N ASP A 191 -20.93 22.26 17.74
CA ASP A 191 -21.31 22.99 16.55
C ASP A 191 -20.70 22.40 15.29
N GLY A 192 -20.98 22.94 14.12
CA GLY A 192 -20.47 22.46 12.83
C GLY A 192 -18.95 22.46 12.66
N GLN A 193 -18.19 23.12 13.54
CA GLN A 193 -16.73 23.17 13.50
C GLN A 193 -16.09 22.00 14.26
N LYS A 194 -16.78 21.49 15.29
CA LYS A 194 -16.24 20.45 16.18
C LYS A 194 -16.39 19.07 15.56
N VAL A 195 -15.27 18.35 15.39
CA VAL A 195 -15.30 16.94 15.02
C VAL A 195 -15.73 16.12 16.24
N LEU A 196 -16.76 15.30 16.09
CA LEU A 196 -17.24 14.43 17.17
C LEU A 196 -16.47 13.09 17.18
N THR A 197 -16.26 12.51 16.02
CA THR A 197 -15.50 11.29 15.78
C THR A 197 -15.19 11.18 14.28
N SER A 198 -14.47 10.13 13.90
CA SER A 198 -14.31 9.74 12.49
C SER A 198 -14.83 8.32 12.27
N VAL A 199 -15.34 8.04 11.09
CA VAL A 199 -15.70 6.68 10.66
C VAL A 199 -14.93 6.35 9.41
N SER A 200 -14.15 5.25 9.46
CA SER A 200 -13.31 4.80 8.35
C SER A 200 -13.85 3.52 7.76
N THR A 201 -14.11 3.50 6.46
CA THR A 201 -14.37 2.27 5.71
C THR A 201 -13.04 1.58 5.50
N VAL A 202 -12.82 0.44 6.16
CA VAL A 202 -11.54 -0.27 6.19
C VAL A 202 -11.52 -1.56 5.37
N ASP A 203 -12.64 -1.95 4.76
CA ASP A 203 -12.73 -3.04 3.79
C ASP A 203 -13.53 -2.57 2.56
N PRO A 204 -12.87 -2.41 1.41
CA PRO A 204 -11.42 -2.55 1.19
C PRO A 204 -10.63 -1.43 1.86
N ILE A 205 -9.38 -1.74 2.27
CA ILE A 205 -8.43 -0.73 2.77
C ILE A 205 -7.54 -0.23 1.63
N ARG A 206 -7.12 1.01 1.70
CA ARG A 206 -6.19 1.60 0.73
C ARG A 206 -4.80 1.75 1.30
N VAL A 207 -3.82 1.69 0.43
CA VAL A 207 -2.44 2.03 0.73
C VAL A 207 -1.98 3.13 -0.21
N ARG A 208 -1.43 4.19 0.34
CA ARG A 208 -0.81 5.27 -0.41
C ARG A 208 0.69 5.10 -0.36
N PHE A 209 1.34 4.96 -1.49
CA PHE A 209 2.79 4.88 -1.61
C PHE A 209 3.27 5.72 -2.78
N SER A 210 4.55 6.06 -2.79
CA SER A 210 5.15 6.92 -3.81
C SER A 210 6.19 6.16 -4.62
N ILE A 211 6.16 6.35 -5.93
CA ILE A 211 7.17 5.87 -6.87
C ILE A 211 7.95 7.06 -7.42
N SER A 212 9.22 6.87 -7.79
CA SER A 212 10.02 7.91 -8.41
C SER A 212 9.56 8.19 -9.85
N GLU A 213 9.81 9.41 -10.34
CA GLU A 213 9.55 9.78 -11.73
C GLU A 213 10.27 8.84 -12.73
N GLN A 214 11.50 8.44 -12.40
CA GLN A 214 12.27 7.51 -13.23
C GLN A 214 11.60 6.13 -13.33
N GLU A 215 11.09 5.61 -12.20
CA GLU A 215 10.34 4.34 -12.19
C GLU A 215 9.04 4.46 -12.99
N TYR A 216 8.33 5.58 -12.85
CA TYR A 216 7.13 5.85 -13.63
C TYR A 216 7.42 5.87 -15.14
N LEU A 217 8.42 6.64 -15.60
CA LEU A 217 8.77 6.73 -17.01
C LEU A 217 9.19 5.37 -17.59
N SER A 218 9.94 4.57 -16.82
CA SER A 218 10.33 3.21 -17.22
C SER A 218 9.14 2.22 -17.36
N ALA A 219 8.03 2.49 -16.67
CA ALA A 219 6.83 1.68 -16.66
C ALA A 219 5.70 2.24 -17.53
N ALA A 220 5.78 3.50 -17.97
CA ALA A 220 4.70 4.25 -18.61
C ALA A 220 4.12 3.54 -19.83
N ASP A 221 4.96 3.03 -20.74
CA ASP A 221 4.50 2.34 -21.95
C ASP A 221 3.70 1.08 -21.63
N ARG A 222 4.12 0.34 -20.59
CA ARG A 222 3.44 -0.89 -20.15
C ARG A 222 2.13 -0.58 -19.42
N LEU A 223 2.12 0.48 -18.62
CA LEU A 223 0.91 0.95 -17.93
C LEU A 223 -0.13 1.43 -18.93
N ASN A 224 0.28 2.19 -19.93
CA ASN A 224 -0.61 2.68 -20.98
C ASN A 224 -1.17 1.55 -21.86
N ALA A 225 -0.34 0.58 -22.25
CA ALA A 225 -0.77 -0.58 -23.02
C ALA A 225 -1.83 -1.42 -22.26
N LYS A 226 -1.61 -1.68 -20.97
CA LYS A 226 -2.56 -2.42 -20.11
C LYS A 226 -3.83 -1.63 -19.81
N ALA A 227 -3.74 -0.30 -19.69
CA ALA A 227 -4.90 0.56 -19.50
C ALA A 227 -5.86 0.48 -20.70
N THR A 228 -5.33 0.40 -21.92
CA THR A 228 -6.11 0.25 -23.16
C THR A 228 -6.85 -1.10 -23.24
N GLU A 229 -6.29 -2.15 -22.62
CA GLU A 229 -6.90 -3.49 -22.57
C GLU A 229 -7.93 -3.67 -21.45
N GLY A 230 -8.20 -2.66 -20.63
CA GLY A 230 -9.09 -2.76 -19.46
C GLY A 230 -8.58 -3.68 -18.34
N LYS A 231 -7.34 -4.15 -18.42
CA LYS A 231 -6.69 -5.08 -17.47
C LYS A 231 -5.62 -4.41 -16.60
N ALA A 232 -5.68 -3.11 -16.44
CA ALA A 232 -4.65 -2.30 -15.81
C ALA A 232 -4.59 -2.39 -14.29
N SER A 233 -4.53 -3.60 -13.73
CA SER A 233 -4.30 -3.72 -12.30
C SER A 233 -3.01 -4.51 -12.07
N LEU A 234 -1.96 -3.80 -11.65
CA LEU A 234 -0.74 -4.42 -11.17
C LEU A 234 -1.04 -5.09 -9.84
N PRO A 235 -0.84 -6.42 -9.72
CA PRO A 235 -1.02 -7.09 -8.44
C PRO A 235 0.03 -6.58 -7.45
N LEU A 236 -0.42 -6.32 -6.23
CA LEU A 236 0.38 -5.82 -5.14
C LEU A 236 0.36 -6.82 -3.99
N ASP A 237 1.52 -7.07 -3.40
CA ASP A 237 1.65 -7.75 -2.12
C ASP A 237 1.91 -6.70 -1.04
N LEU A 238 1.39 -6.93 0.16
CA LEU A 238 1.58 -6.04 1.30
C LEU A 238 2.42 -6.76 2.37
N VAL A 239 3.57 -6.18 2.70
CA VAL A 239 4.44 -6.67 3.76
C VAL A 239 4.26 -5.79 4.98
N LEU A 240 3.80 -6.36 6.07
CA LEU A 240 3.49 -5.66 7.32
C LEU A 240 4.76 -5.29 8.10
N ALA A 241 4.60 -4.49 9.15
CA ALA A 241 5.72 -4.00 9.96
C ALA A 241 6.48 -5.12 10.68
N ASP A 242 5.84 -6.26 10.96
CA ASP A 242 6.45 -7.46 11.54
C ASP A 242 7.19 -8.33 10.53
N GLY A 243 7.19 -7.94 9.24
CA GLY A 243 7.79 -8.69 8.14
C GLY A 243 6.89 -9.76 7.53
N SER A 244 5.71 -10.00 8.07
CA SER A 244 4.75 -10.94 7.49
C SER A 244 4.14 -10.39 6.20
N VAL A 245 3.86 -11.29 5.25
CA VAL A 245 3.14 -10.93 4.01
C VAL A 245 1.65 -11.07 4.27
N PHE A 246 0.89 -10.01 4.00
CA PHE A 246 -0.57 -10.05 4.13
C PHE A 246 -1.16 -11.03 3.11
N PRO A 247 -2.04 -11.95 3.52
CA PRO A 247 -2.47 -13.06 2.65
C PRO A 247 -3.31 -12.63 1.45
N GLN A 248 -3.98 -11.46 1.53
CA GLN A 248 -4.79 -10.94 0.44
C GLN A 248 -3.95 -10.09 -0.50
N LYS A 249 -4.02 -10.40 -1.80
CA LYS A 249 -3.38 -9.57 -2.83
C LYS A 249 -4.23 -8.34 -3.12
N GLY A 250 -3.55 -7.22 -3.20
CA GLY A 250 -4.16 -5.96 -3.62
C GLY A 250 -3.92 -5.66 -5.10
N ARG A 251 -4.40 -4.52 -5.49
CA ARG A 251 -4.24 -3.98 -6.86
C ARG A 251 -3.98 -2.48 -6.81
N ALA A 252 -3.21 -1.97 -7.74
CA ALA A 252 -3.11 -0.53 -7.97
C ALA A 252 -4.41 -0.04 -8.63
N VAL A 253 -5.07 0.95 -8.01
CA VAL A 253 -6.37 1.46 -8.48
C VAL A 253 -6.27 2.86 -9.06
N ALA A 254 -5.30 3.65 -8.62
CA ALA A 254 -5.10 4.99 -9.13
C ALA A 254 -3.64 5.43 -9.05
N LEU A 255 -3.26 6.24 -10.01
CA LEU A 255 -1.99 6.96 -10.05
C LEU A 255 -2.31 8.45 -10.01
N ASN A 256 -1.64 9.20 -9.15
CA ASN A 256 -1.86 10.65 -9.09
C ASN A 256 -1.45 11.29 -10.44
N ARG A 257 -2.22 12.29 -10.86
CA ARG A 257 -1.99 13.03 -12.10
C ARG A 257 -0.71 13.88 -12.06
N GLN A 258 -0.32 14.34 -10.89
CA GLN A 258 0.78 15.27 -10.70
C GLN A 258 1.96 14.60 -9.99
N VAL A 259 3.16 14.95 -10.45
CA VAL A 259 4.41 14.68 -9.74
C VAL A 259 4.54 15.70 -8.61
N ASP A 260 4.88 15.24 -7.42
CA ASP A 260 5.30 16.14 -6.35
C ASP A 260 6.68 16.71 -6.68
N VAL A 261 6.72 17.99 -6.99
CA VAL A 261 7.94 18.69 -7.43
C VAL A 261 9.01 18.80 -6.34
N LYS A 262 8.65 18.62 -5.07
CA LYS A 262 9.60 18.67 -3.94
C LYS A 262 10.36 17.36 -3.79
N THR A 263 9.71 16.25 -4.06
CA THR A 263 10.26 14.89 -3.86
C THR A 263 10.59 14.18 -5.17
N GLY A 264 10.10 14.66 -6.33
CA GLY A 264 10.25 13.99 -7.63
C GLY A 264 9.51 12.65 -7.67
N THR A 265 8.41 12.53 -6.92
CA THR A 265 7.65 11.27 -6.82
C THR A 265 6.20 11.43 -7.26
N ILE A 266 5.60 10.31 -7.64
CA ILE A 266 4.19 10.20 -8.00
C ILE A 266 3.51 9.30 -6.99
N SER A 267 2.40 9.77 -6.41
CA SER A 267 1.62 8.98 -5.46
C SER A 267 0.74 7.96 -6.19
N VAL A 268 0.79 6.73 -5.71
CA VAL A 268 -0.01 5.60 -6.18
C VAL A 268 -0.93 5.14 -5.06
N LEU A 269 -2.17 4.81 -5.42
CA LEU A 269 -3.15 4.19 -4.52
C LEU A 269 -3.29 2.71 -4.88
N GLY A 270 -3.00 1.86 -3.91
CA GLY A 270 -3.34 0.44 -3.93
C GLY A 270 -4.59 0.17 -3.10
N GLU A 271 -5.33 -0.85 -3.44
CA GLU A 271 -6.52 -1.29 -2.72
C GLU A 271 -6.39 -2.78 -2.37
N PHE A 272 -6.66 -3.12 -1.12
CA PHE A 272 -6.55 -4.48 -0.58
C PHE A 272 -7.85 -4.88 0.08
N PRO A 273 -8.40 -6.09 -0.19
CA PRO A 273 -9.43 -6.66 0.65
C PRO A 273 -8.92 -6.81 2.08
N ASN A 274 -9.73 -6.46 3.07
CA ASN A 274 -9.35 -6.51 4.48
C ASN A 274 -10.40 -7.24 5.32
N PRO A 275 -10.68 -8.53 5.01
CA PRO A 275 -11.67 -9.30 5.75
C PRO A 275 -11.26 -9.38 7.23
N GLY A 276 -12.21 -9.15 8.12
CA GLY A 276 -11.95 -9.12 9.56
C GLY A 276 -11.33 -7.83 10.07
N ASN A 277 -11.15 -6.82 9.22
CA ASN A 277 -10.69 -5.47 9.60
C ASN A 277 -9.36 -5.49 10.38
N VAL A 278 -8.43 -6.37 10.00
CA VAL A 278 -7.11 -6.52 10.65
C VAL A 278 -6.24 -5.29 10.40
N LEU A 279 -6.24 -4.82 9.16
CA LEU A 279 -5.50 -3.63 8.78
C LEU A 279 -6.27 -2.38 9.22
N ARG A 280 -5.54 -1.39 9.75
CA ARG A 280 -6.11 -0.14 10.26
C ARG A 280 -5.50 1.06 9.54
N PRO A 281 -6.27 2.14 9.33
CA PRO A 281 -5.72 3.41 8.86
C PRO A 281 -4.58 3.90 9.77
N GLY A 282 -3.55 4.49 9.16
CA GLY A 282 -2.37 4.97 9.87
C GLY A 282 -1.24 3.95 10.05
N LEU A 283 -1.44 2.67 9.75
CA LEU A 283 -0.38 1.68 9.74
C LEU A 283 0.56 1.90 8.54
N TYR A 284 1.85 1.65 8.76
CA TYR A 284 2.85 1.58 7.69
C TYR A 284 3.00 0.15 7.19
N ALA A 285 3.16 0.01 5.90
CA ALA A 285 3.45 -1.27 5.28
C ALA A 285 4.35 -1.06 4.05
N LYS A 286 5.05 -2.11 3.63
CA LYS A 286 5.77 -2.11 2.36
C LYS A 286 4.89 -2.73 1.29
N VAL A 287 4.68 -1.99 0.23
CA VAL A 287 3.99 -2.47 -0.97
C VAL A 287 5.04 -3.10 -1.87
N ARG A 288 4.85 -4.36 -2.25
CA ARG A 288 5.72 -5.08 -3.17
C ARG A 288 4.98 -5.35 -4.46
N ALA A 289 5.64 -5.13 -5.59
CA ALA A 289 5.10 -5.51 -6.90
C ALA A 289 6.20 -6.05 -7.82
N VAL A 290 5.81 -6.92 -8.73
CA VAL A 290 6.65 -7.36 -9.85
C VAL A 290 6.57 -6.30 -10.94
N VAL A 291 7.64 -5.51 -11.09
CA VAL A 291 7.67 -4.40 -12.05
C VAL A 291 8.12 -4.83 -13.46
N SER A 292 8.91 -5.89 -13.56
CA SER A 292 9.36 -6.45 -14.82
C SER A 292 9.79 -7.91 -14.65
N GLU A 293 9.95 -8.61 -15.75
CA GLU A 293 10.49 -9.97 -15.80
C GLU A 293 11.74 -9.96 -16.67
N ARG A 294 12.83 -10.48 -16.15
CA ARG A 294 14.06 -10.66 -16.92
C ARG A 294 14.06 -12.07 -17.48
N LYS A 295 13.80 -12.18 -18.75
CA LYS A 295 13.79 -13.48 -19.45
C LYS A 295 15.19 -14.04 -19.63
N GLY A 296 15.32 -15.34 -19.37
CA GLY A 296 16.55 -16.07 -19.60
C GLY A 296 17.74 -15.60 -18.76
N ALA A 297 17.51 -15.08 -17.54
CA ALA A 297 18.57 -14.64 -16.65
C ALA A 297 19.46 -15.82 -16.23
N LEU A 298 20.78 -15.62 -16.23
CA LEU A 298 21.74 -16.60 -15.74
C LEU A 298 21.87 -16.44 -14.22
N LEU A 299 21.64 -17.52 -13.50
CA LEU A 299 21.62 -17.54 -12.05
C LEU A 299 22.75 -18.39 -11.50
N VAL A 300 23.47 -17.85 -10.52
CA VAL A 300 24.49 -18.55 -9.76
C VAL A 300 24.27 -18.36 -8.26
N PRO A 301 24.64 -19.31 -7.39
CA PRO A 301 24.64 -19.10 -5.95
C PRO A 301 25.50 -17.89 -5.55
N GLN A 302 25.05 -17.07 -4.60
CA GLN A 302 25.79 -15.87 -4.18
C GLN A 302 27.22 -16.17 -3.73
N ARG A 303 27.46 -17.33 -3.14
CA ARG A 303 28.80 -17.79 -2.69
C ARG A 303 29.74 -18.14 -3.84
N ALA A 304 29.26 -18.34 -5.07
CA ALA A 304 30.10 -18.55 -6.25
C ALA A 304 30.74 -17.27 -6.76
N VAL A 305 30.19 -16.11 -6.38
CA VAL A 305 30.64 -14.79 -6.84
C VAL A 305 31.60 -14.19 -5.83
N SER A 306 32.82 -13.92 -6.27
CA SER A 306 33.84 -13.22 -5.51
C SER A 306 33.83 -11.76 -5.87
N GLU A 307 33.82 -10.89 -4.85
CA GLU A 307 33.90 -9.43 -5.03
C GLU A 307 35.24 -8.94 -4.49
N LEU A 308 35.99 -8.28 -5.34
CA LEU A 308 37.26 -7.65 -4.97
C LEU A 308 37.29 -6.23 -5.55
N GLN A 309 37.38 -5.22 -4.68
CA GLN A 309 37.47 -3.81 -5.08
C GLN A 309 36.35 -3.36 -6.07
N GLY A 310 35.13 -3.89 -5.91
CA GLY A 310 34.01 -3.56 -6.77
C GLY A 310 33.96 -4.33 -8.10
N ALA A 311 34.96 -5.19 -8.38
CA ALA A 311 34.95 -6.11 -9.51
C ALA A 311 34.42 -7.49 -9.08
N PHE A 312 33.52 -8.06 -9.87
CA PHE A 312 32.95 -9.37 -9.63
C PHE A 312 33.61 -10.41 -10.51
N SER A 313 33.93 -11.57 -9.93
CA SER A 313 34.49 -12.70 -10.64
C SER A 313 33.93 -14.03 -10.15
N VAL A 314 33.96 -15.03 -10.99
CA VAL A 314 33.56 -16.41 -10.68
C VAL A 314 34.65 -17.40 -11.15
N GLY A 315 34.82 -18.47 -10.41
CA GLY A 315 35.64 -19.61 -10.87
C GLY A 315 34.78 -20.49 -11.76
N VAL A 316 35.20 -20.73 -13.00
CA VAL A 316 34.53 -21.63 -13.96
C VAL A 316 35.41 -22.81 -14.21
N VAL A 317 34.85 -24.03 -14.21
CA VAL A 317 35.54 -25.25 -14.57
C VAL A 317 35.08 -25.70 -15.94
N LYS A 318 36.02 -25.84 -16.87
CA LYS A 318 35.77 -26.33 -18.23
C LYS A 318 35.61 -27.85 -18.26
N SER A 319 35.11 -28.39 -19.36
CA SER A 319 34.91 -29.82 -19.57
C SER A 319 36.21 -30.66 -19.53
N ASP A 320 37.36 -30.00 -19.77
CA ASP A 320 38.69 -30.59 -19.69
C ASP A 320 39.29 -30.64 -18.26
N GLY A 321 38.54 -30.17 -17.26
CA GLY A 321 38.95 -30.06 -15.86
C GLY A 321 39.86 -28.85 -15.56
N THR A 322 40.03 -27.92 -16.50
CA THR A 322 40.82 -26.70 -16.27
C THR A 322 39.91 -25.62 -15.63
N ALA A 323 40.45 -24.97 -14.60
CA ALA A 323 39.78 -23.87 -13.95
C ALA A 323 40.20 -22.50 -14.52
N GLU A 324 39.24 -21.57 -14.57
CA GLU A 324 39.45 -20.21 -15.05
C GLU A 324 38.71 -19.23 -14.14
N ILE A 325 39.38 -18.13 -13.77
CA ILE A 325 38.73 -16.99 -13.08
C ILE A 325 38.21 -16.06 -14.17
N ARG A 326 36.88 -15.93 -14.26
CA ARG A 326 36.21 -15.13 -15.27
C ARG A 326 35.57 -13.89 -14.62
N ALA A 327 35.88 -12.73 -15.15
CA ALA A 327 35.23 -11.50 -14.73
C ALA A 327 33.77 -11.50 -15.20
N VAL A 328 32.85 -11.11 -14.32
CA VAL A 328 31.41 -11.09 -14.60
C VAL A 328 30.78 -9.75 -14.26
N THR A 329 29.69 -9.42 -14.93
CA THR A 329 28.86 -8.30 -14.54
C THR A 329 27.70 -8.85 -13.72
N ALA A 330 27.69 -8.56 -12.41
CA ALA A 330 26.64 -8.98 -11.50
C ALA A 330 25.43 -8.03 -11.60
N GLY A 331 24.26 -8.61 -11.73
CA GLY A 331 22.96 -7.92 -11.70
C GLY A 331 22.31 -7.95 -10.31
N PRO A 332 20.99 -7.90 -10.21
CA PRO A 332 20.27 -7.95 -8.94
C PRO A 332 20.38 -9.34 -8.28
N ARG A 333 20.24 -9.37 -6.97
CA ARG A 333 20.16 -10.61 -6.20
C ARG A 333 18.71 -11.12 -6.23
N PHE A 334 18.57 -12.45 -6.32
CA PHE A 334 17.27 -13.13 -6.31
C PHE A 334 17.29 -14.29 -5.31
N GLY A 335 16.72 -14.06 -4.14
CA GLY A 335 16.78 -15.01 -3.03
C GLY A 335 18.23 -15.31 -2.62
N LYS A 336 18.64 -16.58 -2.69
CA LYS A 336 20.03 -17.05 -2.44
C LYS A 336 20.93 -16.98 -3.69
N LEU A 337 20.37 -16.59 -4.83
CA LEU A 337 21.04 -16.55 -6.12
C LEU A 337 21.44 -15.12 -6.51
N TRP A 338 22.34 -15.02 -7.45
CA TRP A 338 22.75 -13.76 -8.07
C TRP A 338 22.57 -13.85 -9.57
N VAL A 339 21.92 -12.86 -10.16
CA VAL A 339 21.77 -12.74 -11.61
C VAL A 339 23.11 -12.29 -12.19
N ILE A 340 23.60 -12.96 -13.22
CA ILE A 340 24.80 -12.55 -13.95
C ILE A 340 24.38 -12.02 -15.32
N ASP A 341 24.72 -10.77 -15.58
CA ASP A 341 24.35 -10.08 -16.83
C ASP A 341 25.29 -10.39 -17.99
N LYS A 342 26.58 -10.56 -17.69
CA LYS A 342 27.63 -10.85 -18.69
C LYS A 342 28.74 -11.70 -18.07
N GLY A 343 29.38 -12.52 -18.92
CA GLY A 343 30.58 -13.25 -18.55
C GLY A 343 30.37 -14.76 -18.28
N LEU A 344 29.14 -15.25 -18.32
CA LEU A 344 28.82 -16.68 -18.23
C LEU A 344 27.92 -17.11 -19.38
N GLU A 345 27.93 -18.42 -19.64
CA GLU A 345 27.06 -19.09 -20.59
C GLU A 345 26.15 -20.11 -19.87
N PRO A 346 24.98 -20.44 -20.41
CA PRO A 346 24.14 -21.49 -19.86
C PRO A 346 24.87 -22.82 -19.78
N GLY A 347 24.87 -23.45 -18.59
CA GLY A 347 25.52 -24.75 -18.37
C GLY A 347 26.98 -24.66 -17.92
N ASP A 348 27.61 -23.48 -17.87
CA ASP A 348 28.92 -23.30 -17.26
C ASP A 348 28.94 -23.88 -15.84
N GLN A 349 30.03 -24.60 -15.46
CA GLN A 349 30.18 -25.12 -14.09
C GLN A 349 30.91 -24.09 -13.22
N VAL A 350 30.18 -23.45 -12.30
CA VAL A 350 30.74 -22.43 -11.40
C VAL A 350 31.14 -23.05 -10.06
N VAL A 351 32.32 -22.66 -9.57
CA VAL A 351 32.86 -23.11 -8.29
C VAL A 351 32.19 -22.41 -7.13
N ILE A 352 31.65 -23.16 -6.19
CA ILE A 352 31.01 -22.62 -4.96
C ILE A 352 31.89 -22.86 -3.72
N GLU A 353 32.74 -23.88 -3.73
CA GLU A 353 33.70 -24.15 -2.68
C GLU A 353 35.05 -24.56 -3.29
N GLY A 354 36.16 -24.15 -2.63
CA GLY A 354 37.50 -24.39 -3.13
C GLY A 354 38.02 -23.30 -4.06
N ILE A 355 37.43 -22.11 -4.08
CA ILE A 355 37.86 -20.98 -4.94
C ILE A 355 39.34 -20.61 -4.77
N GLN A 356 39.93 -20.85 -3.59
CA GLN A 356 41.34 -20.60 -3.32
C GLN A 356 42.30 -21.47 -4.18
N PHE A 357 41.81 -22.57 -4.71
CA PHE A 357 42.58 -23.46 -5.60
C PHE A 357 42.41 -23.13 -7.09
N VAL A 358 41.43 -22.27 -7.40
CA VAL A 358 41.15 -21.84 -8.78
C VAL A 358 42.16 -20.81 -9.22
N ARG A 359 42.93 -21.15 -10.28
CA ARG A 359 43.84 -20.25 -11.00
C ARG A 359 43.65 -20.51 -12.49
N ASN A 360 43.90 -19.48 -13.29
CA ASN A 360 43.76 -19.64 -14.74
C ASN A 360 44.69 -20.77 -15.26
N GLY A 361 44.09 -21.81 -15.86
CA GLY A 361 44.77 -22.96 -16.39
C GLY A 361 45.13 -24.04 -15.35
N ALA A 362 44.72 -23.92 -14.09
CA ALA A 362 44.95 -24.97 -13.08
C ALA A 362 44.01 -26.14 -13.30
N GLN A 363 44.56 -27.38 -13.18
CA GLN A 363 43.74 -28.61 -13.18
C GLN A 363 43.07 -28.78 -11.81
N VAL A 364 41.75 -28.98 -11.80
CA VAL A 364 40.93 -29.21 -10.62
C VAL A 364 40.03 -30.44 -10.82
N SER A 365 39.66 -31.09 -9.73
CA SER A 365 38.69 -32.18 -9.72
C SER A 365 37.33 -31.64 -9.35
N ALA A 366 36.44 -31.43 -10.32
CA ALA A 366 35.10 -30.92 -10.10
C ALA A 366 34.19 -32.01 -9.54
N LYS A 367 33.58 -31.75 -8.37
CA LYS A 367 32.53 -32.59 -7.81
C LYS A 367 31.22 -31.78 -7.79
N PRO A 368 30.09 -32.38 -8.21
CA PRO A 368 28.80 -31.68 -8.09
C PRO A 368 28.49 -31.43 -6.62
N ALA A 369 27.98 -30.22 -6.33
CA ALA A 369 27.53 -29.87 -4.99
C ALA A 369 26.26 -30.64 -4.59
N PRO A 370 26.01 -30.85 -3.29
CA PRO A 370 24.74 -31.40 -2.79
C PRO A 370 23.52 -30.60 -3.31
N ALA A 371 22.39 -31.30 -3.49
CA ALA A 371 21.19 -30.72 -4.10
C ALA A 371 20.64 -29.49 -3.34
N ASP A 372 20.84 -29.41 -2.02
CA ASP A 372 20.45 -28.24 -1.20
C ASP A 372 21.22 -26.97 -1.56
N ASP A 373 22.43 -27.13 -2.06
CA ASP A 373 23.31 -26.04 -2.49
C ASP A 373 23.11 -25.65 -3.95
N ALA A 374 22.56 -26.58 -4.71
CA ALA A 374 22.09 -26.37 -6.08
C ALA A 374 20.63 -25.88 -6.15
N ALA A 375 19.97 -25.73 -4.98
CA ALA A 375 18.53 -25.37 -4.89
C ALA A 375 18.21 -24.03 -5.57
N VAL A 376 17.80 -24.16 -6.79
CA VAL A 376 17.55 -23.15 -7.81
C VAL A 376 16.08 -22.73 -7.82
N ALA A 377 15.29 -23.10 -6.87
CA ALA A 377 13.91 -22.60 -6.86
C ALA A 377 13.57 -21.93 -5.53
N PRO A 378 13.30 -20.64 -5.50
CA PRO A 378 12.33 -20.19 -4.54
C PRO A 378 11.00 -20.83 -4.97
N ALA A 379 10.41 -21.65 -4.08
CA ALA A 379 9.03 -22.05 -4.23
C ALA A 379 8.19 -20.79 -4.48
N ALA A 380 7.46 -20.77 -5.60
CA ALA A 380 6.41 -19.81 -5.83
C ALA A 380 5.37 -20.02 -4.71
N SER A 381 5.30 -19.10 -3.78
CA SER A 381 4.24 -18.98 -2.77
C SER A 381 3.47 -17.70 -3.00
#